data_772fe1ae2b3f17d9c2ae546dfa80868c
#
_entry.id   772fe1ae2b3f17d9c2ae546dfa80868c
#
_cell.length_a   1.000
_cell.length_b   1.000
_cell.length_c   1.000
_cell.angle_alpha   90.00
_cell.angle_beta   90.00
_cell.angle_gamma   90.00
#
_symmetry.space_group_name_H-M   'P 1'
#
loop_
_entity.id
_entity.type
_entity.pdbx_description
1 polymer ?
#
loop_
_entity_poly.entity_id
_entity_poly.type
_entity_poly.pdbx_seq_one_letter_code
_entity_poly.pdbx_strand_id
1 'polypeptide(L)'
;MNKNMKITGAGWTTSPLFIPAQKDAAIGFIGSLNYVPSIDTNENKMFKDSYLKNFGRVPSEFAVQGYDAGKVIIEAVKSLSGNITDKSQLTEAINNISVVGPRGPLTIDRNSNNVIQNIYIFEVIKGDTMPSLKILDTIEAVKDPGTGCSL
;
A
#
# COMPACT_ATOMS: atom_id res chain seq x y z
N MET A 1 21.93 -13.20 22.38
CA MET A 1 20.87 -13.41 21.38
C MET A 1 21.41 -14.29 20.27
N ASN A 2 20.69 -15.35 19.88
CA ASN A 2 21.16 -16.27 18.83
C ASN A 2 21.15 -15.52 17.48
N LYS A 3 22.32 -15.33 16.87
CA LYS A 3 22.50 -14.57 15.62
C LYS A 3 21.81 -15.20 14.39
N ASN A 4 21.28 -16.42 14.53
CA ASN A 4 20.62 -17.15 13.43
C ASN A 4 19.08 -17.14 13.53
N MET A 5 18.51 -16.45 14.51
CA MET A 5 17.05 -16.36 14.66
C MET A 5 16.48 -15.37 13.66
N LYS A 6 15.61 -15.84 12.77
CA LYS A 6 14.84 -14.97 11.87
C LYS A 6 13.63 -14.43 12.62
N ILE A 7 13.42 -13.11 12.51
CA ILE A 7 12.26 -12.43 13.08
C ILE A 7 11.30 -12.14 11.93
N THR A 8 10.05 -12.58 12.09
CA THR A 8 8.98 -12.32 11.12
C THR A 8 7.79 -11.71 11.84
N GLY A 9 7.00 -10.92 11.13
CA GLY A 9 5.80 -10.32 11.72
C GLY A 9 5.06 -9.39 10.76
N ALA A 10 4.07 -8.70 11.30
CA ALA A 10 3.33 -7.69 10.53
C ALA A 10 4.27 -6.57 10.09
N GLY A 11 4.20 -6.22 8.82
CA GLY A 11 5.09 -5.23 8.20
C GLY A 11 5.03 -3.83 8.81
N TRP A 12 3.93 -3.50 9.48
CA TRP A 12 3.76 -2.25 10.23
C TRP A 12 4.89 -1.96 11.22
N THR A 13 5.48 -3.00 11.82
CA THR A 13 6.55 -2.87 12.83
C THR A 13 7.84 -2.31 12.25
N THR A 14 8.05 -2.46 10.94
CA THR A 14 9.24 -1.99 10.21
C THR A 14 8.86 -1.13 9.01
N SER A 15 7.77 -0.39 9.12
CA SER A 15 7.37 0.55 8.09
C SER A 15 8.34 1.74 8.00
N PRO A 16 8.31 2.52 6.90
CA PRO A 16 9.11 3.74 6.77
C PRO A 16 8.97 4.75 7.91
N LEU A 17 7.88 4.67 8.68
CA LEU A 17 7.67 5.53 9.85
C LEU A 17 8.51 5.12 11.05
N PHE A 18 8.80 3.83 11.22
CA PHE A 18 9.46 3.29 12.41
C PHE A 18 10.93 2.94 12.19
N ILE A 19 11.34 2.62 10.96
CA ILE A 19 12.74 2.33 10.60
C ILE A 19 13.72 3.40 11.10
N PRO A 20 13.44 4.72 11.02
CA PRO A 20 14.36 5.74 11.51
C PRO A 20 14.71 5.61 13.00
N ALA A 21 13.76 5.14 13.81
CA ALA A 21 14.00 4.90 15.24
C ALA A 21 14.70 3.55 15.50
N GLN A 22 14.42 2.55 14.71
CA GLN A 22 14.95 1.18 14.86
C GLN A 22 16.37 1.03 14.31
N LYS A 23 16.69 1.79 13.27
CA LYS A 23 18.00 1.75 12.60
C LYS A 23 18.41 0.30 12.25
N ASP A 24 19.66 -0.05 12.42
CA ASP A 24 20.21 -1.37 12.08
C ASP A 24 19.62 -2.53 12.90
N ALA A 25 18.90 -2.24 13.99
CA ALA A 25 18.22 -3.29 14.76
C ALA A 25 17.06 -3.96 13.98
N ALA A 26 16.52 -3.28 12.94
CA ALA A 26 15.48 -3.84 12.08
C ALA A 26 16.02 -4.78 10.99
N ILE A 27 17.32 -4.75 10.69
CA ILE A 27 17.91 -5.52 9.58
C ILE A 27 17.67 -7.03 9.79
N GLY A 28 17.22 -7.70 8.71
CA GLY A 28 16.87 -9.12 8.72
C GLY A 28 15.42 -9.42 9.13
N PHE A 29 14.63 -8.42 9.53
CA PHE A 29 13.20 -8.61 9.75
C PHE A 29 12.49 -8.89 8.42
N ILE A 30 11.61 -9.90 8.40
CA ILE A 30 10.76 -10.24 7.26
C ILE A 30 9.32 -9.90 7.62
N GLY A 31 8.68 -9.10 6.78
CA GLY A 31 7.31 -8.67 6.96
C GLY A 31 6.49 -8.69 5.68
N SER A 32 5.22 -8.35 5.80
CA SER A 32 4.31 -8.18 4.68
C SER A 32 3.51 -6.89 4.81
N LEU A 33 3.38 -6.16 3.70
CA LEU A 33 2.59 -4.93 3.60
C LEU A 33 1.94 -4.82 2.22
N ASN A 34 0.90 -4.03 2.14
CA ASN A 34 0.27 -3.65 0.88
C ASN A 34 1.03 -2.54 0.12
N TYR A 35 2.07 -1.99 0.71
CA TYR A 35 2.95 -1.00 0.09
C TYR A 35 4.32 -1.03 0.72
N VAL A 36 5.35 -1.00 -0.11
CA VAL A 36 6.73 -0.73 0.28
C VAL A 36 7.35 0.26 -0.72
N PRO A 37 8.20 1.21 -0.27
CA PRO A 37 8.75 2.24 -1.16
C PRO A 37 9.62 1.71 -2.30
N SER A 38 10.05 0.47 -2.22
CA SER A 38 10.88 -0.20 -3.24
C SER A 38 10.11 -0.82 -4.41
N ILE A 39 8.78 -0.67 -4.47
CA ILE A 39 7.99 -1.09 -5.64
C ILE A 39 8.50 -0.36 -6.88
N ASP A 40 8.91 -1.14 -7.90
CA ASP A 40 9.52 -0.64 -9.13
C ASP A 40 8.47 -0.45 -10.23
N THR A 41 7.62 0.57 -10.08
CA THR A 41 6.65 1.02 -11.08
C THR A 41 6.79 2.52 -11.32
N ASN A 42 6.37 2.98 -12.49
CA ASN A 42 6.39 4.41 -12.80
C ASN A 42 5.47 5.20 -11.86
N GLU A 43 4.29 4.66 -11.54
CA GLU A 43 3.33 5.24 -10.63
C GLU A 43 3.94 5.47 -9.24
N ASN A 44 4.67 4.47 -8.72
CA ASN A 44 5.34 4.60 -7.43
C ASN A 44 6.49 5.59 -7.48
N LYS A 45 7.29 5.60 -8.54
CA LYS A 45 8.39 6.58 -8.71
C LYS A 45 7.83 8.00 -8.68
N MET A 46 6.83 8.31 -9.51
CA MET A 46 6.20 9.63 -9.55
C MET A 46 5.59 10.03 -8.21
N PHE A 47 4.91 9.12 -7.53
CA PHE A 47 4.34 9.34 -6.22
C PHE A 47 5.42 9.66 -5.18
N LYS A 48 6.47 8.86 -5.09
CA LYS A 48 7.59 9.06 -4.16
C LYS A 48 8.28 10.40 -4.38
N ASP A 49 8.59 10.73 -5.63
CA ASP A 49 9.29 11.97 -5.96
C ASP A 49 8.44 13.19 -5.59
N SER A 50 7.14 13.15 -5.92
CA SER A 50 6.20 14.21 -5.55
C SER A 50 6.05 14.33 -4.04
N TYR A 51 5.92 13.20 -3.34
CA TYR A 51 5.75 13.17 -1.89
C TYR A 51 7.01 13.68 -1.17
N LEU A 52 8.18 13.24 -1.60
CA LEU A 52 9.47 13.70 -1.05
C LEU A 52 9.66 15.21 -1.27
N LYS A 53 9.33 15.71 -2.48
CA LYS A 53 9.40 17.15 -2.79
C LYS A 53 8.50 18.00 -1.90
N ASN A 54 7.29 17.53 -1.60
CA ASN A 54 6.30 18.31 -0.86
C ASN A 54 6.42 18.16 0.67
N PHE A 55 6.90 17.01 1.16
CA PHE A 55 6.87 16.67 2.59
C PHE A 55 8.26 16.37 3.17
N GLY A 56 9.33 16.34 2.37
CA GLY A 56 10.70 16.12 2.83
C GLY A 56 10.99 14.73 3.39
N ARG A 57 10.13 13.76 3.14
CA ARG A 57 10.26 12.38 3.68
C ARG A 57 9.71 11.34 2.70
N VAL A 58 10.16 10.09 2.88
CA VAL A 58 9.66 8.94 2.12
C VAL A 58 8.20 8.66 2.52
N PRO A 59 7.30 8.36 1.56
CA PRO A 59 5.92 8.02 1.87
C PRO A 59 5.83 6.69 2.62
N SER A 60 4.88 6.62 3.56
CA SER A 60 4.50 5.40 4.25
C SER A 60 3.31 4.72 3.57
N GLU A 61 2.94 3.54 4.05
CA GLU A 61 1.72 2.82 3.69
C GLU A 61 0.45 3.65 3.90
N PHE A 62 0.41 4.51 4.92
CA PHE A 62 -0.73 5.40 5.16
C PHE A 62 -0.82 6.53 4.12
N ALA A 63 0.32 7.05 3.69
CA ALA A 63 0.37 8.09 2.66
C ALA A 63 -0.15 7.56 1.32
N VAL A 64 0.23 6.33 0.93
CA VAL A 64 -0.23 5.72 -0.30
C VAL A 64 -1.72 5.36 -0.24
N GLN A 65 -2.22 4.91 0.91
CA GLN A 65 -3.65 4.63 1.09
C GLN A 65 -4.50 5.90 0.87
N GLY A 66 -4.07 7.03 1.45
CA GLY A 66 -4.74 8.31 1.21
C GLY A 66 -4.69 8.76 -0.25
N TYR A 67 -3.55 8.57 -0.91
CA TYR A 67 -3.40 8.88 -2.34
C TYR A 67 -4.33 8.01 -3.21
N ASP A 68 -4.36 6.71 -2.98
CA ASP A 68 -5.19 5.78 -3.74
C ASP A 68 -6.68 6.02 -3.49
N ALA A 69 -7.09 6.33 -2.26
CA ALA A 69 -8.47 6.71 -1.95
C ALA A 69 -8.89 7.96 -2.75
N GLY A 70 -8.04 8.98 -2.80
CA GLY A 70 -8.27 10.15 -3.64
C GLY A 70 -8.39 9.80 -5.13
N LYS A 71 -7.53 8.91 -5.63
CA LYS A 71 -7.57 8.44 -7.02
C LYS A 71 -8.87 7.69 -7.34
N VAL A 72 -9.29 6.77 -6.46
CA VAL A 72 -10.57 6.04 -6.62
C VAL A 72 -11.75 7.01 -6.70
N ILE A 73 -11.82 7.99 -5.80
CA ILE A 73 -12.89 9.00 -5.80
C ILE A 73 -12.87 9.82 -7.09
N ILE A 74 -11.70 10.31 -7.51
CA ILE A 74 -11.56 11.11 -8.73
C ILE A 74 -12.02 10.33 -9.96
N GLU A 75 -11.61 9.09 -10.11
CA GLU A 75 -11.97 8.28 -11.27
C GLU A 75 -13.48 7.91 -11.24
N ALA A 76 -14.06 7.64 -10.06
CA ALA A 76 -15.50 7.42 -9.93
C ALA A 76 -16.31 8.68 -10.32
N VAL A 77 -15.89 9.85 -9.86
CA VAL A 77 -16.53 11.14 -10.24
C VAL A 77 -16.40 11.41 -11.74
N LYS A 78 -15.23 11.15 -12.33
CA LYS A 78 -15.04 11.28 -13.78
C LYS A 78 -15.95 10.34 -14.56
N SER A 79 -16.14 9.08 -14.14
CA SER A 79 -17.02 8.13 -14.81
C SER A 79 -18.47 8.59 -14.86
N LEU A 80 -18.88 9.44 -13.90
CA LEU A 80 -20.20 10.07 -13.83
C LEU A 80 -20.24 11.47 -14.47
N SER A 81 -19.21 11.86 -15.22
CA SER A 81 -19.08 13.19 -15.83
C SER A 81 -19.27 14.35 -14.80
N GLY A 82 -18.88 14.11 -13.55
CA GLY A 82 -18.98 15.07 -12.45
C GLY A 82 -20.37 15.14 -11.77
N ASN A 83 -21.35 14.38 -12.22
CA ASN A 83 -22.69 14.36 -11.58
C ASN A 83 -22.70 13.41 -10.39
N ILE A 84 -22.58 13.95 -9.19
CA ILE A 84 -22.54 13.21 -7.92
C ILE A 84 -23.80 13.44 -7.04
N THR A 85 -24.86 13.94 -7.62
CA THR A 85 -26.12 14.23 -6.87
C THR A 85 -26.82 12.97 -6.41
N ASP A 86 -26.70 11.88 -7.17
CA ASP A 86 -27.22 10.57 -6.83
C ASP A 86 -26.15 9.73 -6.11
N LYS A 87 -26.33 9.54 -4.80
CA LYS A 87 -25.41 8.77 -3.95
C LYS A 87 -25.34 7.30 -4.34
N SER A 88 -26.42 6.72 -4.84
CA SER A 88 -26.46 5.32 -5.27
C SER A 88 -25.58 5.12 -6.50
N GLN A 89 -25.67 6.02 -7.48
CA GLN A 89 -24.79 5.99 -8.66
C GLN A 89 -23.32 6.19 -8.30
N LEU A 90 -23.03 7.10 -7.36
CA LEU A 90 -21.65 7.31 -6.90
C LEU A 90 -21.09 6.05 -6.21
N THR A 91 -21.87 5.41 -5.34
CA THR A 91 -21.48 4.16 -4.68
C THR A 91 -21.22 3.06 -5.70
N GLU A 92 -22.11 2.92 -6.69
CA GLU A 92 -21.96 1.94 -7.78
C GLU A 92 -20.71 2.23 -8.62
N ALA A 93 -20.44 3.50 -8.93
CA ALA A 93 -19.23 3.90 -9.64
C ALA A 93 -17.95 3.54 -8.86
N ILE A 94 -17.91 3.80 -7.54
CA ILE A 94 -16.78 3.42 -6.68
C ILE A 94 -16.60 1.90 -6.68
N ASN A 95 -17.67 1.13 -6.53
CA ASN A 95 -17.60 -0.34 -6.49
C ASN A 95 -17.17 -0.98 -7.82
N ASN A 96 -17.27 -0.26 -8.92
CA ASN A 96 -16.83 -0.71 -10.24
C ASN A 96 -15.43 -0.21 -10.62
N ILE A 97 -14.78 0.55 -9.76
CA ILE A 97 -13.51 1.17 -10.12
C ILE A 97 -12.37 0.14 -10.22
N SER A 98 -11.51 0.35 -11.19
CA SER A 98 -10.22 -0.31 -11.31
C SER A 98 -9.17 0.76 -11.57
N VAL A 99 -8.21 0.88 -10.69
CA VAL A 99 -7.11 1.85 -10.81
C VAL A 99 -5.75 1.18 -10.60
N VAL A 100 -4.73 1.77 -11.18
CA VAL A 100 -3.34 1.41 -10.89
C VAL A 100 -2.73 2.58 -10.12
N GLY A 101 -2.41 2.34 -8.86
CA GLY A 101 -1.78 3.31 -7.97
C GLY A 101 -0.30 2.99 -7.69
N PRO A 102 0.36 3.74 -6.78
CA PRO A 102 1.74 3.49 -6.39
C PRO A 102 1.99 2.09 -5.82
N ARG A 103 0.98 1.46 -5.23
CA ARG A 103 1.05 0.08 -4.70
C ARG A 103 0.59 -0.99 -5.69
N GLY A 104 0.38 -0.63 -6.97
CA GLY A 104 -0.05 -1.53 -8.03
C GLY A 104 -1.55 -1.48 -8.29
N PRO A 105 -2.11 -2.52 -8.94
CA PRO A 105 -3.53 -2.62 -9.25
C PRO A 105 -4.41 -2.64 -7.99
N LEU A 106 -5.56 -1.99 -8.07
CA LEU A 106 -6.54 -1.91 -7.01
C LEU A 106 -7.96 -1.96 -7.59
N THR A 107 -8.77 -2.86 -7.05
CA THR A 107 -10.21 -2.94 -7.34
C THR A 107 -10.98 -3.10 -6.03
N ILE A 108 -12.28 -2.92 -6.08
CA ILE A 108 -13.17 -3.08 -4.92
C ILE A 108 -13.90 -4.43 -5.03
N ASP A 109 -13.85 -5.23 -3.98
CA ASP A 109 -14.67 -6.42 -3.85
C ASP A 109 -16.09 -6.02 -3.44
N ARG A 110 -17.06 -6.22 -4.33
CA ARG A 110 -18.47 -5.86 -4.10
C ARG A 110 -19.13 -6.61 -2.92
N ASN A 111 -18.60 -7.77 -2.53
CA ASN A 111 -19.20 -8.57 -1.46
C ASN A 111 -18.76 -8.08 -0.06
N SER A 112 -17.56 -7.57 0.05
CA SER A 112 -16.99 -7.13 1.33
C SER A 112 -16.77 -5.62 1.39
N ASN A 113 -16.92 -4.89 0.25
CA ASN A 113 -16.51 -3.49 0.08
C ASN A 113 -15.04 -3.22 0.43
N ASN A 114 -14.23 -4.28 0.47
CA ASN A 114 -12.80 -4.20 0.74
C ASN A 114 -12.01 -4.10 -0.58
N VAL A 115 -10.75 -3.67 -0.50
CA VAL A 115 -9.88 -3.60 -1.66
C VAL A 115 -9.28 -4.95 -1.99
N ILE A 116 -9.24 -5.29 -3.29
CA ILE A 116 -8.41 -6.37 -3.84
C ILE A 116 -7.10 -5.70 -4.28
N GLN A 117 -5.97 -6.16 -3.75
CA GLN A 117 -4.67 -5.50 -3.90
C GLN A 117 -3.51 -6.48 -3.79
N ASN A 118 -2.32 -6.06 -4.19
CA ASN A 118 -1.12 -6.83 -3.97
C ASN A 118 -0.63 -6.73 -2.52
N ILE A 119 -0.04 -7.81 -2.03
CA ILE A 119 0.68 -7.86 -0.76
C ILE A 119 2.14 -8.20 -1.05
N TYR A 120 3.04 -7.39 -0.54
CA TYR A 120 4.49 -7.52 -0.76
C TYR A 120 5.15 -8.14 0.46
N ILE A 121 5.82 -9.26 0.26
CA ILE A 121 6.70 -9.86 1.26
C ILE A 121 8.06 -9.17 1.13
N PHE A 122 8.58 -8.63 2.20
CA PHE A 122 9.84 -7.90 2.17
C PHE A 122 10.78 -8.28 3.30
N GLU A 123 12.05 -8.02 3.10
CA GLU A 123 13.11 -8.07 4.11
C GLU A 123 13.67 -6.66 4.34
N VAL A 124 13.91 -6.33 5.58
CA VAL A 124 14.67 -5.13 5.93
C VAL A 124 16.14 -5.41 5.69
N ILE A 125 16.74 -4.67 4.77
CA ILE A 125 18.15 -4.79 4.40
C ILE A 125 18.91 -3.51 4.76
N LYS A 126 20.25 -3.62 4.81
CA LYS A 126 21.11 -2.45 4.93
C LYS A 126 20.99 -1.57 3.69
N GLY A 127 20.73 -0.29 3.87
CA GLY A 127 20.76 0.72 2.83
C GLY A 127 21.97 1.66 3.01
N ASP A 128 22.12 2.64 2.12
CA ASP A 128 23.28 3.55 2.13
C ASP A 128 23.29 4.47 3.36
N THR A 129 22.16 5.05 3.71
CA THR A 129 22.02 5.98 4.85
C THR A 129 21.14 5.42 5.95
N MET A 130 20.14 4.63 5.59
CA MET A 130 19.17 4.00 6.49
C MET A 130 18.75 2.64 5.92
N PRO A 131 18.30 1.70 6.78
CA PRO A 131 17.73 0.44 6.30
C PRO A 131 16.61 0.67 5.30
N SER A 132 16.52 -0.22 4.32
CA SER A 132 15.51 -0.18 3.26
C SER A 132 14.74 -1.49 3.20
N LEU A 133 13.57 -1.46 2.53
CA LEU A 133 12.71 -2.62 2.38
C LEU A 133 12.94 -3.23 0.99
N LYS A 134 13.48 -4.46 0.95
CA LYS A 134 13.68 -5.23 -0.28
C LYS A 134 12.53 -6.19 -0.47
N ILE A 135 11.81 -6.10 -1.58
CA ILE A 135 10.76 -7.07 -1.93
C ILE A 135 11.41 -8.43 -2.21
N LEU A 136 10.92 -9.45 -1.53
CA LEU A 136 11.29 -10.86 -1.74
C LEU A 136 10.27 -11.55 -2.64
N ASP A 137 8.98 -11.21 -2.48
CA ASP A 137 7.88 -11.82 -3.22
C ASP A 137 6.67 -10.88 -3.26
N THR A 138 5.75 -11.12 -4.21
CA THR A 138 4.50 -10.40 -4.36
C THR A 138 3.35 -11.40 -4.48
N ILE A 139 2.40 -11.32 -3.57
CA ILE A 139 1.14 -12.07 -3.66
C ILE A 139 0.13 -11.14 -4.33
N GLU A 140 -0.23 -11.46 -5.57
CA GLU A 140 -1.09 -10.61 -6.37
C GLU A 140 -2.58 -10.79 -6.05
N ALA A 141 -3.34 -9.72 -6.23
CA ALA A 141 -4.80 -9.70 -6.17
C ALA A 141 -5.38 -10.36 -4.91
N VAL A 142 -4.75 -10.10 -3.75
CA VAL A 142 -5.22 -10.63 -2.46
C VAL A 142 -6.57 -10.01 -2.14
N LYS A 143 -7.53 -10.88 -1.90
CA LYS A 143 -8.90 -10.58 -1.52
C LYS A 143 -9.12 -10.90 -0.05
N ASP A 144 -9.97 -10.14 0.62
CA ASP A 144 -10.45 -10.49 1.95
C ASP A 144 -11.19 -11.85 1.90
N PRO A 145 -10.74 -12.86 2.67
CA PRO A 145 -11.39 -14.17 2.68
C PRO A 145 -12.79 -14.15 3.30
N GLY A 146 -13.17 -13.02 3.91
CA GLY A 146 -14.40 -12.90 4.70
C GLY A 146 -14.24 -13.54 6.08
N THR A 147 -14.92 -12.97 7.05
CA THR A 147 -14.88 -13.44 8.45
C THR A 147 -16.14 -14.22 8.86
N GLY A 148 -17.03 -14.52 7.90
CA GLY A 148 -18.34 -15.11 8.18
C GLY A 148 -19.37 -14.10 8.68
N CYS A 149 -19.04 -12.81 8.74
CA CYS A 149 -20.04 -11.75 8.98
C CYS A 149 -20.85 -11.54 7.69
N SER A 150 -22.15 -11.65 7.79
CA SER A 150 -23.08 -11.13 6.77
C SER A 150 -23.26 -9.63 7.00
N LEU A 151 -22.88 -8.82 6.02
CA LEU A 151 -23.19 -7.38 5.99
C LEU A 151 -24.63 -7.16 5.53
#